data_fdc2ec00f90cd4cf8946eb8f6c8740ff
#
_entry.id   fdc2ec00f90cd4cf8946eb8f6c8740ff
#
_cell.length_a   1.000
_cell.length_b   1.000
_cell.length_c   1.000
_cell.angle_alpha   90.00
_cell.angle_beta   90.00
_cell.angle_gamma   90.00
#
_symmetry.space_group_name_H-M   'P 1'
#
loop_
_entity.id
_entity.type
_entity.pdbx_description
1 polymer ?
#
loop_
_entity_poly.entity_id
_entity_poly.type
_entity_poly.pdbx_seq_one_letter_code
_entity_poly.pdbx_strand_id
1 'polypeptide(L)'
;MILKSFSKINLTLNVNKKLKKGLHNIQSYFCLINLFDQIKIKSIKGKKDKIKFKGKFAKYVEKKNNSISKKLIILRKKKLISNYYSIEVNKKIPVFGGLGGGTGNAACLVKKFIGKRINKNLLNSLEHKIGSDFKLFFFDQGYLSSLKTINTFNKKYDFHFLLIYP
;
A
#
# COMPACT_ATOMS: atom_id res chain seq x y z
N MET A 1 1.30 17.10 -8.74
CA MET A 1 0.19 16.12 -8.91
C MET A 1 -0.20 15.59 -7.55
N ILE A 2 -1.50 15.34 -7.33
CA ILE A 2 -2.05 14.79 -6.08
C ILE A 2 -2.64 13.40 -6.38
N LEU A 3 -2.31 12.41 -5.55
CA LEU A 3 -2.85 11.06 -5.62
C LEU A 3 -3.67 10.77 -4.36
N LYS A 4 -4.71 9.96 -4.49
CA LYS A 4 -5.47 9.37 -3.38
C LYS A 4 -4.96 7.96 -3.12
N SER A 5 -4.52 7.68 -1.91
CA SER A 5 -4.08 6.37 -1.45
C SER A 5 -5.13 5.81 -0.50
N PHE A 6 -6.00 4.98 -1.01
CA PHE A 6 -7.13 4.42 -0.27
C PHE A 6 -6.67 3.44 0.81
N SER A 7 -7.45 3.32 1.86
CA SER A 7 -7.29 2.29 2.90
C SER A 7 -7.99 1.00 2.51
N LYS A 8 -7.66 -0.08 3.19
CA LYS A 8 -8.20 -1.41 2.97
C LYS A 8 -8.93 -1.89 4.22
N ILE A 9 -10.04 -2.59 4.03
CA ILE A 9 -10.70 -3.38 5.08
C ILE A 9 -10.71 -4.85 4.69
N ASN A 10 -10.47 -5.72 5.67
CA ASN A 10 -10.79 -7.14 5.58
C ASN A 10 -12.25 -7.32 6.04
N LEU A 11 -13.12 -7.79 5.14
CA LEU A 11 -14.53 -8.10 5.46
C LEU A 11 -14.63 -9.41 6.24
N THR A 12 -13.73 -10.35 5.93
CA THR A 12 -13.52 -11.58 6.68
C THR A 12 -12.03 -11.78 6.87
N LEU A 13 -11.62 -12.52 7.90
CA LEU A 13 -10.22 -12.86 8.13
C LEU A 13 -10.14 -14.25 8.76
N ASN A 14 -9.86 -15.25 7.95
CA ASN A 14 -9.59 -16.60 8.40
C ASN A 14 -8.08 -16.83 8.44
N VAL A 15 -7.57 -17.12 9.63
CA VAL A 15 -6.17 -17.47 9.86
C VAL A 15 -6.07 -18.98 9.94
N ASN A 16 -5.58 -19.61 8.87
CA ASN A 16 -5.54 -21.07 8.76
C ASN A 16 -4.25 -21.62 9.37
N LYS A 17 -3.24 -21.85 8.56
CA LYS A 17 -2.02 -22.53 8.95
C LYS A 17 -0.86 -21.56 9.14
N LYS A 18 -0.09 -21.74 10.21
CA LYS A 18 1.19 -21.04 10.36
C LYS A 18 2.17 -21.55 9.31
N LEU A 19 2.76 -20.64 8.56
CA LEU A 19 3.76 -20.92 7.54
C LEU A 19 5.17 -20.71 8.09
N LYS A 20 6.17 -21.17 7.36
CA LYS A 20 7.57 -20.86 7.67
C LYS A 20 7.79 -19.34 7.71
N LYS A 21 8.71 -18.88 8.53
CA LYS A 21 9.06 -17.44 8.76
C LYS A 21 7.99 -16.62 9.47
N GLY A 22 7.15 -17.22 10.31
CA GLY A 22 6.17 -16.49 11.13
C GLY A 22 4.96 -15.93 10.37
N LEU A 23 4.82 -16.24 9.10
CA LEU A 23 3.63 -15.88 8.31
C LEU A 23 2.50 -16.87 8.59
N HIS A 24 1.27 -16.41 8.41
CA HIS A 24 0.08 -17.26 8.45
C HIS A 24 -0.55 -17.31 7.07
N ASN A 25 -1.06 -18.49 6.69
CA ASN A 25 -1.93 -18.58 5.52
C ASN A 25 -3.28 -17.98 5.91
N ILE A 26 -3.61 -16.87 5.28
CA ILE A 26 -4.85 -16.13 5.54
C ILE A 26 -5.75 -16.18 4.31
N GLN A 27 -7.05 -16.25 4.59
CA GLN A 27 -8.11 -16.09 3.61
C GLN A 27 -8.96 -14.89 4.02
N SER A 28 -9.28 -14.03 3.08
CA SER A 28 -9.98 -12.79 3.40
C SER A 28 -10.71 -12.23 2.19
N TYR A 29 -11.99 -11.91 2.36
CA TYR A 29 -12.64 -10.94 1.50
C TYR A 29 -12.16 -9.55 1.92
N PHE A 30 -11.78 -8.73 0.96
CA PHE A 30 -11.30 -7.38 1.23
C PHE A 30 -11.88 -6.38 0.24
N CYS A 31 -11.90 -5.12 0.66
CA CYS A 31 -12.20 -3.99 -0.22
C CYS A 31 -11.38 -2.76 0.15
N LEU A 32 -11.14 -1.89 -0.82
CA LEU A 32 -10.67 -0.54 -0.59
C LEU A 32 -11.88 0.34 -0.23
N ILE A 33 -11.67 1.26 0.71
CA ILE A 33 -12.72 2.18 1.17
C ILE A 33 -12.33 3.63 0.90
N ASN A 34 -13.32 4.53 0.88
CA ASN A 34 -13.12 5.95 0.57
C ASN A 34 -12.54 6.76 1.76
N LEU A 35 -11.71 6.13 2.59
CA LEU A 35 -10.80 6.78 3.52
C LEU A 35 -9.40 6.73 2.92
N PHE A 36 -8.76 7.86 2.67
CA PHE A 36 -7.50 7.88 1.93
C PHE A 36 -6.52 8.94 2.45
N ASP A 37 -5.24 8.63 2.34
CA ASP A 37 -4.16 9.61 2.43
C ASP A 37 -4.02 10.35 1.11
N GLN A 38 -3.60 11.62 1.16
CA GLN A 38 -3.29 12.40 -0.03
C GLN A 38 -1.77 12.48 -0.21
N ILE A 39 -1.30 12.15 -1.41
CA ILE A 39 0.14 12.16 -1.72
C ILE A 39 0.40 13.18 -2.82
N LYS A 40 1.19 14.22 -2.49
CA LYS A 40 1.73 15.17 -3.47
C LYS A 40 3.12 14.71 -3.91
N ILE A 41 3.36 14.68 -5.23
CA ILE A 41 4.63 14.24 -5.81
C ILE A 41 5.14 15.30 -6.77
N LYS A 42 6.44 15.61 -6.64
CA LYS A 42 7.19 16.47 -7.56
C LYS A 42 8.56 15.83 -7.81
N SER A 43 8.96 15.70 -9.07
CA SER A 43 10.35 15.36 -9.41
C SER A 43 11.27 16.52 -9.01
N ILE A 44 12.43 16.18 -8.50
CA ILE A 44 13.43 17.18 -8.06
C ILE A 44 14.80 16.85 -8.66
N LYS A 45 15.55 17.89 -8.98
CA LYS A 45 16.98 17.78 -9.24
C LYS A 45 17.68 17.57 -7.88
N GLY A 46 18.42 16.47 -7.72
CA GLY A 46 19.10 16.17 -6.47
C GLY A 46 19.58 14.73 -6.37
N LYS A 47 20.24 14.38 -5.26
CA LYS A 47 20.84 13.05 -5.03
C LYS A 47 20.05 12.20 -4.02
N LYS A 48 18.92 12.71 -3.48
CA LYS A 48 18.09 11.98 -2.49
C LYS A 48 16.62 12.42 -2.53
N ASP A 49 15.72 11.52 -2.18
CA ASP A 49 14.30 11.81 -2.03
C ASP A 49 14.05 12.65 -0.77
N LYS A 50 13.06 13.55 -0.85
CA LYS A 50 12.56 14.32 0.29
C LYS A 50 11.14 13.85 0.60
N ILE A 51 10.93 13.22 1.77
CA ILE A 51 9.64 12.68 2.17
C ILE A 51 9.18 13.41 3.43
N LYS A 52 8.00 14.02 3.37
CA LYS A 52 7.37 14.70 4.50
C LYS A 52 6.00 14.09 4.78
N PHE A 53 5.67 13.96 6.05
CA PHE A 53 4.36 13.54 6.52
C PHE A 53 3.71 14.70 7.26
N LYS A 54 2.42 14.95 6.99
CA LYS A 54 1.58 15.89 7.69
C LYS A 54 0.19 15.30 7.97
N GLY A 55 -0.65 15.98 8.71
CA GLY A 55 -2.00 15.53 9.07
C GLY A 55 -2.04 14.82 10.42
N LYS A 56 -3.28 14.46 10.85
CA LYS A 56 -3.60 13.97 12.19
C LYS A 56 -2.70 12.82 12.66
N PHE A 57 -2.38 11.88 11.76
CA PHE A 57 -1.64 10.67 12.08
C PHE A 57 -0.15 10.70 11.68
N ALA A 58 0.36 11.85 11.24
CA ALA A 58 1.76 11.97 10.78
C ALA A 58 2.78 11.71 11.89
N LYS A 59 2.45 12.07 13.15
CA LYS A 59 3.33 11.90 14.32
C LYS A 59 3.69 10.44 14.61
N TYR A 60 2.86 9.49 14.18
CA TYR A 60 3.07 8.06 14.38
C TYR A 60 3.88 7.39 13.25
N VAL A 61 4.25 8.13 12.21
CA VAL A 61 4.99 7.55 11.07
C VAL A 61 6.50 7.66 11.33
N GLU A 62 7.20 6.55 11.20
CA GLU A 62 8.66 6.51 11.25
C GLU A 62 9.25 7.27 10.04
N LYS A 63 9.95 8.38 10.30
CA LYS A 63 10.41 9.30 9.24
C LYS A 63 11.54 8.68 8.38
N LYS A 64 12.47 7.94 8.99
CA LYS A 64 13.66 7.43 8.29
C LYS A 64 13.43 6.11 7.56
N ASN A 65 12.60 5.20 8.11
CA ASN A 65 12.47 3.82 7.63
C ASN A 65 11.02 3.48 7.23
N ASN A 66 10.32 4.40 6.56
CA ASN A 66 8.94 4.23 6.15
C ASN A 66 8.79 3.41 4.85
N SER A 67 7.57 2.94 4.59
CA SER A 67 7.23 2.11 3.42
C SER A 67 7.53 2.81 2.09
N ILE A 68 7.42 4.14 2.01
CA ILE A 68 7.69 4.92 0.81
C ILE A 68 9.18 4.93 0.50
N SER A 69 10.03 5.28 1.48
CA SER A 69 11.48 5.33 1.29
C SER A 69 12.04 3.97 0.86
N LYS A 70 11.61 2.89 1.54
CA LYS A 70 11.97 1.51 1.15
C LYS A 70 11.60 1.21 -0.30
N LYS A 71 10.42 1.65 -0.73
CA LYS A 71 9.94 1.37 -2.08
C LYS A 71 10.72 2.12 -3.14
N LEU A 72 10.98 3.42 -2.95
CA LEU A 72 11.76 4.21 -3.90
C LEU A 72 13.17 3.62 -4.09
N ILE A 73 13.82 3.17 -3.02
CA ILE A 73 15.11 2.49 -3.09
C ILE A 73 15.01 1.22 -3.94
N ILE A 74 13.99 0.38 -3.73
CA ILE A 74 13.81 -0.87 -4.48
C ILE A 74 13.54 -0.60 -5.95
N LEU A 75 12.66 0.36 -6.27
CA LEU A 75 12.35 0.74 -7.64
C LEU A 75 13.59 1.24 -8.37
N ARG A 76 14.45 2.00 -7.69
CA ARG A 76 15.70 2.53 -8.26
C ARG A 76 16.71 1.41 -8.48
N LYS A 77 16.88 0.49 -7.52
CA LYS A 77 17.73 -0.70 -7.68
C LYS A 77 17.30 -1.58 -8.86
N LYS A 78 15.99 -1.62 -9.15
CA LYS A 78 15.45 -2.34 -10.32
C LYS A 78 15.47 -1.52 -11.61
N LYS A 79 16.06 -0.33 -11.62
CA LYS A 79 16.11 0.60 -12.77
C LYS A 79 14.73 0.99 -13.32
N LEU A 80 13.69 0.93 -12.46
CA LEU A 80 12.31 1.28 -12.83
C LEU A 80 12.03 2.78 -12.72
N ILE A 81 12.80 3.48 -11.90
CA ILE A 81 12.83 4.95 -11.78
C ILE A 81 14.28 5.42 -11.70
N SER A 82 14.56 6.59 -12.27
CA SER A 82 15.89 7.24 -12.21
C SER A 82 15.86 8.52 -11.36
N ASN A 83 14.76 9.26 -11.40
CA ASN A 83 14.63 10.55 -10.74
C ASN A 83 14.51 10.43 -9.21
N TYR A 84 14.83 11.55 -8.54
CA TYR A 84 14.51 11.76 -7.14
C TYR A 84 13.24 12.59 -7.00
N TYR A 85 12.54 12.44 -5.87
CA TYR A 85 11.21 13.01 -5.69
C TYR A 85 11.10 13.77 -4.36
N SER A 86 10.36 14.85 -4.38
CA SER A 86 9.75 15.44 -3.20
C SER A 86 8.34 14.88 -3.06
N ILE A 87 8.09 14.18 -1.96
CA ILE A 87 6.81 13.51 -1.66
C ILE A 87 6.29 14.05 -0.35
N GLU A 88 5.08 14.58 -0.37
CA GLU A 88 4.36 15.00 0.82
C GLU A 88 3.12 14.13 0.99
N VAL A 89 2.96 13.51 2.16
CA VAL A 89 1.82 12.66 2.49
C VAL A 89 1.00 13.31 3.60
N ASN A 90 -0.26 13.64 3.30
CA ASN A 90 -1.22 14.05 4.30
C ASN A 90 -1.91 12.82 4.87
N LYS A 91 -1.54 12.43 6.10
CA LYS A 91 -1.98 11.23 6.79
C LYS A 91 -3.37 11.44 7.40
N LYS A 92 -4.39 10.85 6.77
CA LYS A 92 -5.78 10.79 7.23
C LYS A 92 -6.16 9.39 7.73
N ILE A 93 -5.46 8.35 7.25
CA ILE A 93 -5.66 6.97 7.67
C ILE A 93 -4.96 6.77 9.01
N PRO A 94 -5.67 6.26 10.05
CA PRO A 94 -5.07 5.89 11.33
C PRO A 94 -3.86 4.98 11.17
N VAL A 95 -2.77 5.29 11.86
CA VAL A 95 -1.60 4.42 11.93
C VAL A 95 -1.87 3.37 13.01
N PHE A 96 -1.48 2.13 12.75
CA PHE A 96 -1.74 0.93 13.59
C PHE A 96 -3.21 0.45 13.61
N GLY A 97 -4.13 1.09 12.86
CA GLY A 97 -5.54 0.69 12.77
C GLY A 97 -5.83 -0.50 11.85
N GLY A 98 -4.82 -1.27 11.39
CA GLY A 98 -5.04 -2.42 10.47
C GLY A 98 -5.48 -2.05 9.04
N LEU A 99 -5.66 -0.76 8.73
CA LEU A 99 -6.20 -0.25 7.47
C LEU A 99 -5.17 -0.19 6.33
N GLY A 100 -3.94 -0.61 6.58
CA GLY A 100 -2.89 -0.72 5.58
C GLY A 100 -2.37 0.61 4.99
N GLY A 101 -2.56 1.75 5.67
CA GLY A 101 -2.25 3.08 5.13
C GLY A 101 -0.81 3.25 4.64
N GLY A 102 0.19 2.72 5.36
CA GLY A 102 1.59 2.77 4.93
C GLY A 102 1.87 1.93 3.67
N THR A 103 1.32 0.73 3.63
CA THR A 103 1.42 -0.20 2.49
C THR A 103 0.67 0.35 1.28
N GLY A 104 -0.52 0.92 1.48
CA GLY A 104 -1.32 1.59 0.45
C GLY A 104 -0.57 2.76 -0.17
N ASN A 105 0.08 3.61 0.64
CA ASN A 105 0.89 4.72 0.15
C ASN A 105 2.02 4.23 -0.77
N ALA A 106 2.72 3.15 -0.39
CA ALA A 106 3.76 2.54 -1.21
C ALA A 106 3.19 1.95 -2.52
N ALA A 107 2.04 1.26 -2.45
CA ALA A 107 1.37 0.70 -3.62
C ALA A 107 0.88 1.79 -4.59
N CYS A 108 0.30 2.87 -4.06
CA CYS A 108 -0.15 4.02 -4.84
C CYS A 108 1.01 4.65 -5.65
N LEU A 109 2.18 4.80 -5.02
CA LEU A 109 3.38 5.28 -5.71
C LEU A 109 3.89 4.30 -6.76
N VAL A 110 3.88 3.00 -6.49
CA VAL A 110 4.25 1.98 -7.47
C VAL A 110 3.32 2.03 -8.68
N LYS A 111 2.01 2.07 -8.48
CA LYS A 111 1.03 2.25 -9.57
C LYS A 111 1.39 3.48 -10.42
N LYS A 112 1.72 4.60 -9.77
CA LYS A 112 2.04 5.83 -10.47
C LYS A 112 3.32 5.75 -11.29
N PHE A 113 4.40 5.21 -10.72
CA PHE A 113 5.70 5.18 -11.38
C PHE A 113 5.82 4.10 -12.45
N ILE A 114 5.16 2.96 -12.25
CA ILE A 114 5.31 1.80 -13.11
C ILE A 114 4.17 1.73 -14.14
N GLY A 115 2.95 2.12 -13.78
CA GLY A 115 1.79 2.12 -14.67
C GLY A 115 1.54 0.74 -15.31
N LYS A 116 1.38 0.72 -16.63
CA LYS A 116 1.10 -0.53 -17.39
C LYS A 116 2.22 -1.58 -17.35
N ARG A 117 3.44 -1.22 -16.90
CA ARG A 117 4.57 -2.17 -16.76
C ARG A 117 4.45 -3.08 -15.53
N ILE A 118 3.40 -2.92 -14.74
CA ILE A 118 3.13 -3.79 -13.59
C ILE A 118 2.71 -5.16 -14.11
N ASN A 119 3.43 -6.19 -13.67
CA ASN A 119 3.11 -7.58 -13.93
C ASN A 119 3.22 -8.42 -12.63
N LYS A 120 2.73 -9.66 -12.68
CA LYS A 120 2.68 -10.57 -11.52
C LYS A 120 4.08 -10.80 -10.91
N ASN A 121 5.11 -10.96 -11.73
CA ASN A 121 6.47 -11.21 -11.27
C ASN A 121 7.04 -9.99 -10.52
N LEU A 122 6.81 -8.79 -11.06
CA LEU A 122 7.21 -7.54 -10.41
C LEU A 122 6.47 -7.38 -9.07
N LEU A 123 5.15 -7.58 -9.02
CA LEU A 123 4.38 -7.50 -7.78
C LEU A 123 4.90 -8.47 -6.72
N ASN A 124 5.14 -9.73 -7.09
CA ASN A 124 5.71 -10.74 -6.19
C ASN A 124 7.06 -10.28 -5.62
N SER A 125 7.94 -9.76 -6.47
CA SER A 125 9.28 -9.29 -6.05
C SER A 125 9.24 -8.08 -5.12
N LEU A 126 8.17 -7.29 -5.20
CA LEU A 126 7.97 -6.10 -4.39
C LEU A 126 7.29 -6.42 -3.05
N GLU A 127 6.40 -7.41 -3.01
CA GLU A 127 5.64 -7.83 -1.83
C GLU A 127 6.55 -8.29 -0.68
N HIS A 128 7.52 -9.18 -0.96
CA HIS A 128 8.43 -9.74 0.05
C HIS A 128 9.16 -8.72 0.91
N LYS A 129 9.23 -7.47 0.45
CA LYS A 129 9.98 -6.39 1.11
C LYS A 129 9.12 -5.31 1.77
N ILE A 130 7.76 -5.43 1.70
CA ILE A 130 6.87 -4.35 2.16
C ILE A 130 5.81 -4.84 3.13
N GLY A 131 5.27 -6.02 2.90
CA GLY A 131 4.19 -6.60 3.67
C GLY A 131 3.23 -7.40 2.80
N SER A 132 2.61 -8.41 3.39
CA SER A 132 1.70 -9.37 2.73
C SER A 132 0.50 -8.70 2.04
N ASP A 133 0.07 -7.56 2.54
CA ASP A 133 -1.10 -6.83 2.02
C ASP A 133 -0.81 -5.98 0.77
N PHE A 134 0.46 -5.88 0.35
CA PHE A 134 0.84 -4.95 -0.73
C PHE A 134 0.06 -5.18 -2.03
N LYS A 135 -0.17 -6.43 -2.40
CA LYS A 135 -0.91 -6.78 -3.62
C LYS A 135 -2.38 -6.39 -3.56
N LEU A 136 -3.00 -6.41 -2.38
CA LEU A 136 -4.42 -6.10 -2.23
C LEU A 136 -4.75 -4.70 -2.74
N PHE A 137 -3.82 -3.77 -2.58
CA PHE A 137 -3.99 -2.39 -3.04
C PHE A 137 -4.01 -2.21 -4.57
N PHE A 138 -3.85 -3.27 -5.34
CA PHE A 138 -3.97 -3.25 -6.80
C PHE A 138 -5.37 -3.62 -7.28
N PHE A 139 -6.27 -4.02 -6.38
CA PHE A 139 -7.65 -4.39 -6.64
C PHE A 139 -8.58 -3.59 -5.74
N ASP A 140 -9.74 -3.18 -6.26
CA ASP A 140 -10.73 -2.45 -5.46
C ASP A 140 -11.40 -3.37 -4.45
N GLN A 141 -11.70 -4.60 -4.87
CA GLN A 141 -12.31 -5.67 -4.07
C GLN A 141 -11.75 -7.02 -4.52
N GLY A 142 -11.80 -8.02 -3.66
CA GLY A 142 -11.40 -9.37 -4.02
C GLY A 142 -11.43 -10.35 -2.85
N TYR A 143 -11.15 -11.60 -3.19
CA TYR A 143 -10.95 -12.67 -2.23
C TYR A 143 -9.50 -13.15 -2.27
N LEU A 144 -8.80 -12.96 -1.18
CA LEU A 144 -7.49 -13.52 -0.94
C LEU A 144 -7.66 -14.99 -0.52
N SER A 145 -7.51 -15.92 -1.44
CA SER A 145 -7.63 -17.36 -1.15
C SER A 145 -6.37 -17.95 -0.55
N SER A 146 -5.23 -17.31 -0.79
CA SER A 146 -3.94 -17.61 -0.16
C SER A 146 -3.05 -16.36 -0.24
N LEU A 147 -1.92 -16.34 0.46
CA LEU A 147 -0.96 -15.21 0.38
C LEU A 147 -0.52 -14.87 -1.06
N LYS A 148 -0.70 -15.79 -2.01
CA LYS A 148 -0.26 -15.60 -3.40
C LYS A 148 -1.38 -15.38 -4.40
N THR A 149 -2.63 -15.71 -4.04
CA THR A 149 -3.75 -15.78 -4.97
C THR A 149 -4.86 -14.84 -4.57
N ILE A 150 -5.18 -13.91 -5.45
CA ILE A 150 -6.30 -13.00 -5.32
C ILE A 150 -7.27 -13.30 -6.46
N ASN A 151 -8.51 -13.60 -6.10
CA ASN A 151 -9.62 -13.77 -7.03
C ASN A 151 -10.44 -12.48 -7.06
N THR A 152 -10.69 -11.95 -8.23
CA THR A 152 -11.52 -10.76 -8.44
C THR A 152 -12.94 -11.17 -8.77
N PHE A 153 -13.89 -10.25 -8.56
CA PHE A 153 -15.29 -10.46 -8.88
C PHE A 153 -15.67 -9.72 -10.17
N ASN A 154 -16.57 -10.30 -10.95
CA ASN A 154 -17.12 -9.64 -12.13
C ASN A 154 -18.04 -8.47 -11.74
N LYS A 155 -18.70 -8.56 -10.59
CA LYS A 155 -19.58 -7.53 -10.03
C LYS A 155 -18.87 -6.81 -8.90
N LYS A 156 -18.95 -5.49 -8.88
CA LYS A 156 -18.52 -4.66 -7.75
C LYS A 156 -19.69 -4.54 -6.77
N TYR A 157 -19.38 -4.76 -5.49
CA TYR A 157 -20.34 -4.58 -4.40
C TYR A 157 -20.08 -3.24 -3.72
N ASP A 158 -21.12 -2.52 -3.38
CA ASP A 158 -21.05 -1.28 -2.64
C ASP A 158 -21.29 -1.55 -1.16
N PHE A 159 -20.42 -1.01 -0.31
CA PHE A 159 -20.48 -1.17 1.14
C PHE A 159 -20.41 0.19 1.82
N HIS A 160 -21.14 0.32 2.93
CA HIS A 160 -21.04 1.45 3.85
C HIS A 160 -20.39 0.99 5.14
N PHE A 161 -19.42 1.77 5.64
CA PHE A 161 -18.66 1.42 6.83
C PHE A 161 -18.70 2.53 7.87
N LEU A 162 -18.92 2.17 9.13
CA LEU A 162 -18.62 3.03 10.26
C LEU A 162 -17.30 2.58 10.87
N LEU A 163 -16.31 3.46 10.90
CA LEU A 163 -15.00 3.19 11.50
C LEU A 163 -14.91 3.85 12.87
N ILE A 164 -14.79 3.04 13.90
CA ILE A 164 -14.54 3.51 15.26
C ILE A 164 -13.06 3.31 15.56
N TYR A 165 -12.37 4.41 15.89
CA TYR A 165 -10.95 4.40 16.25
C TYR A 165 -10.82 4.87 17.70
N PRO A 166 -10.42 3.99 18.64
CA PRO A 166 -10.27 4.30 20.07
C PRO A 166 -9.15 5.28 20.35
#